data_7e258525a39fceed9488afe467a0840f
#
_entry.id   7e258525a39fceed9488afe467a0840f
#
_cell.length_a   1.000
_cell.length_b   1.000
_cell.length_c   1.000
_cell.angle_alpha   90.00
_cell.angle_beta   90.00
_cell.angle_gamma   90.00
#
_symmetry.space_group_name_H-M   'P 1'
#
loop_
_entity.id
_entity.type
_entity.pdbx_description
1 polymer ?
#
loop_
_entity_poly.entity_id
_entity_poly.type
_entity_poly.pdbx_seq_one_letter_code
_entity_poly.pdbx_strand_id
1 'polypeptide(L)'
;WSSDVCSSDLGLFFLYQYLAETTVTLGEGFEEARLTRFLEKFGGNEGSQFLYLKDYGHFYYQEEGEDQVLFGFQMKFNKCFVLADPIGQREKWTAATLAFMDQADLLGYQLVFYRISEEYVMNLHDCGFEFMKVGEEGLIQFDEPSTVNQTAWTETVTEKIAAEAADFQFEFYPETISDALYQELERVSADWSRNQKERYFIGGRLDPEYLKCSSVGLVRQKQTVIGFITGKEMEKGKSISYDLLRIRSDAPAFTREYLFTHFIETYQQQGYQLIDIGMAPLANVGESKYSFLKERFVNIFYKYSYQIYAFQDTRKRKEQYVTSWQPRYFAYPKRTSVLRSEEHT
;
A
#
# COMPACT_ATOMS: atom_id res chain seq x y z
N TRP A 1 37.44 28.71 -46.63
CA TRP A 1 36.36 28.04 -45.94
C TRP A 1 35.66 29.06 -45.05
N SER A 2 34.58 29.61 -45.56
CA SER A 2 33.63 30.41 -44.79
C SER A 2 32.78 29.48 -43.91
N SER A 3 32.95 29.62 -42.66
CA SER A 3 32.10 28.91 -41.68
C SER A 3 30.85 29.75 -41.41
N ASP A 4 29.86 29.62 -42.26
CA ASP A 4 28.52 30.07 -41.98
C ASP A 4 27.88 29.03 -41.05
N VAL A 5 28.25 29.08 -39.78
CA VAL A 5 27.40 28.47 -38.73
C VAL A 5 26.14 29.31 -38.70
N CYS A 6 25.07 28.80 -39.29
CA CYS A 6 23.83 29.46 -39.42
C CYS A 6 23.29 29.83 -38.01
N SER A 7 22.95 31.07 -37.77
CA SER A 7 22.43 31.56 -36.50
C SER A 7 21.16 30.80 -36.02
N SER A 8 20.51 30.10 -36.96
CA SER A 8 19.41 29.18 -36.70
C SER A 8 19.86 27.91 -35.95
N ASP A 9 21.06 27.38 -36.21
CA ASP A 9 21.56 26.16 -35.55
C ASP A 9 21.97 26.43 -34.10
N LEU A 10 22.51 27.63 -33.85
CA LEU A 10 22.74 28.09 -32.46
C LEU A 10 21.43 28.32 -31.71
N GLY A 11 20.44 28.89 -32.37
CA GLY A 11 19.09 29.07 -31.78
C GLY A 11 18.43 27.74 -31.45
N LEU A 12 18.50 26.75 -32.34
CA LEU A 12 18.00 25.39 -32.10
C LEU A 12 18.80 24.65 -31.03
N PHE A 13 20.12 24.86 -30.96
CA PHE A 13 20.97 24.28 -29.92
C PHE A 13 20.64 24.85 -28.53
N PHE A 14 20.47 26.17 -28.41
CA PHE A 14 20.03 26.80 -27.14
C PHE A 14 18.61 26.43 -26.78
N LEU A 15 17.71 26.34 -27.75
CA LEU A 15 16.34 25.86 -27.53
C LEU A 15 16.36 24.38 -27.08
N TYR A 16 17.19 23.55 -27.71
CA TYR A 16 17.35 22.14 -27.30
C TYR A 16 17.96 22.03 -25.91
N GLN A 17 19.00 22.82 -25.58
CA GLN A 17 19.55 22.85 -24.21
C GLN A 17 18.50 23.37 -23.21
N TYR A 18 17.77 24.44 -23.52
CA TYR A 18 16.70 24.97 -22.66
C TYR A 18 15.58 23.96 -22.46
N LEU A 19 15.20 23.22 -23.48
CA LEU A 19 14.21 22.14 -23.39
C LEU A 19 14.78 20.85 -22.74
N ALA A 20 16.08 20.63 -22.84
CA ALA A 20 16.74 19.47 -22.22
C ALA A 20 17.07 19.69 -20.73
N GLU A 21 17.22 20.95 -20.29
CA GLU A 21 17.57 21.29 -18.91
C GLU A 21 16.37 21.30 -17.95
N THR A 22 15.13 21.15 -18.42
CA THR A 22 13.95 21.08 -17.58
C THR A 22 13.13 19.83 -17.86
N THR A 23 13.68 18.63 -17.62
CA THR A 23 12.84 17.49 -17.34
C THR A 23 12.28 17.66 -15.94
N VAL A 24 11.22 18.48 -15.82
CA VAL A 24 10.44 18.53 -14.59
C VAL A 24 9.83 17.16 -14.43
N THR A 25 10.31 16.42 -13.43
CA THR A 25 9.73 15.11 -13.04
C THR A 25 8.65 15.35 -12.01
N LEU A 26 7.58 14.56 -12.08
CA LEU A 26 6.57 14.58 -11.03
C LEU A 26 7.18 14.03 -9.74
N GLY A 27 7.15 14.86 -8.69
CA GLY A 27 7.75 14.51 -7.40
C GLY A 27 9.28 14.38 -7.45
N GLU A 28 9.80 13.67 -6.48
CA GLU A 28 11.23 13.51 -6.26
C GLU A 28 11.63 12.03 -6.27
N GLY A 29 12.92 11.76 -6.51
CA GLY A 29 13.46 10.40 -6.45
C GLY A 29 13.50 9.84 -5.02
N PHE A 30 13.64 8.54 -4.91
CA PHE A 30 13.75 7.85 -3.63
C PHE A 30 15.01 8.30 -2.87
N GLU A 31 14.80 8.82 -1.66
CA GLU A 31 15.84 9.15 -0.70
C GLU A 31 15.48 8.53 0.66
N GLU A 32 16.10 7.40 0.99
CA GLU A 32 15.78 6.59 2.17
C GLU A 32 15.89 7.39 3.48
N ALA A 33 16.98 8.14 3.64
CA ALA A 33 17.21 8.91 4.87
C ALA A 33 16.16 10.02 5.08
N ARG A 34 15.67 10.65 4.00
CA ARG A 34 14.61 11.66 4.08
C ARG A 34 13.27 11.02 4.42
N LEU A 35 12.94 9.91 3.74
CA LEU A 35 11.72 9.16 4.01
C LEU A 35 11.67 8.68 5.46
N THR A 36 12.75 8.08 5.95
CA THR A 36 12.84 7.58 7.32
C THR A 36 12.65 8.70 8.34
N ARG A 37 13.37 9.82 8.19
CA ARG A 37 13.21 11.00 9.08
C ARG A 37 11.78 11.55 9.04
N PHE A 38 11.15 11.57 7.86
CA PHE A 38 9.78 12.04 7.71
C PHE A 38 8.79 11.13 8.45
N LEU A 39 8.91 9.81 8.28
CA LEU A 39 8.06 8.84 8.96
C LEU A 39 8.31 8.80 10.48
N GLU A 40 9.53 9.02 10.93
CA GLU A 40 9.83 9.16 12.38
C GLU A 40 9.17 10.41 12.99
N LYS A 41 9.09 11.50 12.23
CA LYS A 41 8.49 12.77 12.68
C LYS A 41 6.96 12.71 12.73
N PHE A 42 6.33 12.12 11.71
CA PHE A 42 4.88 12.23 11.51
C PHE A 42 4.13 10.91 11.69
N GLY A 43 4.83 9.80 11.83
CA GLY A 43 4.25 8.48 11.68
C GLY A 43 4.01 8.12 10.22
N GLY A 44 3.34 7.01 10.01
CA GLY A 44 2.97 6.54 8.68
C GLY A 44 1.55 6.00 8.65
N ASN A 45 1.19 5.40 7.53
CA ASN A 45 -0.05 4.70 7.32
C ASN A 45 0.19 3.33 6.65
N GLU A 46 -0.87 2.65 6.29
CA GLU A 46 -0.82 1.33 5.64
C GLU A 46 -0.13 1.31 4.26
N GLY A 47 0.10 2.48 3.66
CA GLY A 47 0.85 2.65 2.41
C GLY A 47 2.33 2.89 2.60
N SER A 48 2.76 3.31 3.79
CA SER A 48 4.13 3.79 4.06
C SER A 48 5.21 2.76 3.77
N GLN A 49 4.94 1.49 4.02
CA GLN A 49 5.89 0.41 3.75
C GLN A 49 6.28 0.32 2.28
N PHE A 50 5.36 0.60 1.35
CA PHE A 50 5.62 0.52 -0.07
C PHE A 50 6.51 1.65 -0.58
N LEU A 51 6.61 2.76 0.16
CA LEU A 51 7.45 3.90 -0.20
C LEU A 51 8.95 3.58 -0.17
N TYR A 52 9.35 2.50 0.52
CA TYR A 52 10.73 1.99 0.46
C TYR A 52 11.03 1.17 -0.80
N LEU A 53 10.02 0.86 -1.61
CA LEU A 53 10.21 0.25 -2.91
C LEU A 53 10.62 1.31 -3.94
N LYS A 54 11.72 1.11 -4.65
CA LYS A 54 12.33 2.09 -5.56
C LYS A 54 11.48 2.46 -6.79
N ASP A 55 10.37 1.77 -7.01
CA ASP A 55 9.40 2.06 -8.07
C ASP A 55 8.27 3.01 -7.64
N TYR A 56 8.30 3.49 -6.40
CA TYR A 56 7.44 4.57 -5.93
C TYR A 56 8.13 5.93 -6.10
N GLY A 57 7.37 6.90 -6.66
CA GLY A 57 7.70 8.31 -6.61
C GLY A 57 7.23 8.93 -5.29
N HIS A 58 7.92 9.96 -4.85
CA HIS A 58 7.60 10.70 -3.64
C HIS A 58 7.32 12.16 -3.99
N PHE A 59 6.18 12.67 -3.57
CA PHE A 59 5.90 14.10 -3.64
C PHE A 59 5.86 14.66 -2.22
N TYR A 60 6.84 15.51 -1.90
CA TYR A 60 6.89 16.22 -0.62
C TYR A 60 6.34 17.63 -0.79
N TYR A 61 5.26 17.93 -0.07
CA TYR A 61 4.80 19.32 0.08
C TYR A 61 5.59 19.99 1.19
N GLN A 62 6.18 21.11 0.86
CA GLN A 62 7.06 21.87 1.77
C GLN A 62 6.47 23.24 2.10
N GLU A 63 6.62 23.67 3.35
CA GLU A 63 6.44 25.04 3.77
C GLU A 63 7.67 25.49 4.55
N GLU A 64 8.15 26.70 4.29
CA GLU A 64 9.33 27.28 4.91
C GLU A 64 10.60 26.40 4.83
N GLY A 65 10.69 25.57 3.79
CA GLY A 65 11.80 24.64 3.58
C GLY A 65 11.72 23.32 4.36
N GLU A 66 10.63 23.08 5.08
CA GLU A 66 10.40 21.84 5.80
C GLU A 66 9.31 20.97 5.12
N ASP A 67 9.55 19.66 5.07
CA ASP A 67 8.58 18.69 4.59
C ASP A 67 7.38 18.59 5.55
N GLN A 68 6.17 18.81 5.04
CA GLN A 68 4.94 18.82 5.83
C GLN A 68 4.01 17.66 5.49
N VAL A 69 3.93 17.30 4.20
CA VAL A 69 3.06 16.22 3.71
C VAL A 69 3.78 15.44 2.63
N LEU A 70 3.60 14.12 2.64
CA LEU A 70 4.15 13.19 1.67
C LEU A 70 3.05 12.41 0.98
N PHE A 71 3.12 12.33 -0.35
CA PHE A 71 2.36 11.40 -1.17
C PHE A 71 3.28 10.37 -1.80
N GLY A 72 2.90 9.10 -1.71
CA GLY A 72 3.54 8.02 -2.43
C GLY A 72 2.74 7.64 -3.67
N PHE A 73 3.38 7.50 -4.81
CA PHE A 73 2.68 7.23 -6.05
C PHE A 73 3.48 6.34 -7.02
N GLN A 74 2.77 5.73 -7.95
CA GLN A 74 3.36 5.07 -9.12
C GLN A 74 2.80 5.66 -10.40
N MET A 75 3.66 5.78 -11.41
CA MET A 75 3.28 6.25 -12.74
C MET A 75 2.92 5.10 -13.66
N LYS A 76 1.79 5.19 -14.33
CA LYS A 76 1.41 4.26 -15.39
C LYS A 76 0.66 4.98 -16.51
N PHE A 77 1.25 5.02 -17.69
CA PHE A 77 0.77 5.83 -18.81
C PHE A 77 0.72 7.31 -18.42
N ASN A 78 -0.42 7.97 -18.62
CA ASN A 78 -0.68 9.36 -18.24
C ASN A 78 -1.36 9.50 -16.86
N LYS A 79 -1.28 8.47 -16.02
CA LYS A 79 -1.91 8.47 -14.69
C LYS A 79 -0.86 8.32 -13.59
N CYS A 80 -1.05 9.12 -12.55
CA CYS A 80 -0.32 9.03 -11.31
C CYS A 80 -1.23 8.38 -10.27
N PHE A 81 -0.92 7.13 -9.90
CA PHE A 81 -1.67 6.36 -8.91
C PHE A 81 -1.09 6.62 -7.53
N VAL A 82 -1.81 7.35 -6.71
CA VAL A 82 -1.46 7.67 -5.33
C VAL A 82 -2.03 6.61 -4.41
N LEU A 83 -1.20 6.05 -3.54
CA LEU A 83 -1.57 4.97 -2.63
C LEU A 83 -1.82 5.50 -1.23
N ALA A 84 -2.98 5.18 -0.67
CA ALA A 84 -3.45 5.56 0.67
C ALA A 84 -3.59 7.08 0.87
N ASP A 85 -3.85 7.49 2.10
CA ASP A 85 -3.93 8.89 2.47
C ASP A 85 -2.54 9.55 2.45
N PRO A 86 -2.47 10.88 2.29
CA PRO A 86 -1.21 11.58 2.50
C PRO A 86 -0.71 11.40 3.93
N ILE A 87 0.62 11.35 4.08
CA ILE A 87 1.28 11.24 5.37
C ILE A 87 1.74 12.63 5.80
N GLY A 88 1.62 12.98 7.08
CA GLY A 88 2.09 14.26 7.62
C GLY A 88 0.99 15.09 8.25
N GLN A 89 1.15 16.41 8.25
CA GLN A 89 0.23 17.34 8.91
C GLN A 89 -1.14 17.36 8.21
N ARG A 90 -2.18 16.93 8.91
CA ARG A 90 -3.55 16.81 8.37
C ARG A 90 -4.11 18.16 7.93
N GLU A 91 -3.80 19.22 8.67
CA GLU A 91 -4.23 20.59 8.37
C GLU A 91 -3.67 21.10 7.03
N LYS A 92 -2.60 20.48 6.55
CA LYS A 92 -1.93 20.81 5.28
C LYS A 92 -2.36 19.92 4.11
N TRP A 93 -3.15 18.88 4.33
CA TRP A 93 -3.54 17.92 3.30
C TRP A 93 -4.20 18.59 2.08
N THR A 94 -5.11 19.53 2.29
CA THR A 94 -5.79 20.23 1.17
C THR A 94 -4.80 21.04 0.34
N ALA A 95 -3.94 21.83 0.99
CA ALA A 95 -2.94 22.64 0.30
C ALA A 95 -1.92 21.77 -0.45
N ALA A 96 -1.45 20.70 0.19
CA ALA A 96 -0.55 19.73 -0.40
C ALA A 96 -1.17 19.01 -1.61
N THR A 97 -2.45 18.65 -1.52
CA THR A 97 -3.18 18.01 -2.62
C THR A 97 -3.30 18.95 -3.83
N LEU A 98 -3.64 20.22 -3.60
CA LEU A 98 -3.74 21.21 -4.68
C LEU A 98 -2.37 21.43 -5.34
N ALA A 99 -1.30 21.56 -4.57
CA ALA A 99 0.06 21.70 -5.11
C ALA A 99 0.49 20.47 -5.92
N PHE A 100 0.12 19.26 -5.47
CA PHE A 100 0.40 18.04 -6.21
C PHE A 100 -0.42 17.95 -7.51
N MET A 101 -1.70 18.35 -7.48
CA MET A 101 -2.54 18.44 -8.67
C MET A 101 -1.98 19.43 -9.70
N ASP A 102 -1.56 20.61 -9.26
CA ASP A 102 -0.99 21.63 -10.13
C ASP A 102 0.28 21.11 -10.83
N GLN A 103 1.17 20.45 -10.10
CA GLN A 103 2.37 19.86 -10.68
C GLN A 103 2.04 18.71 -11.65
N ALA A 104 1.08 17.85 -11.31
CA ALA A 104 0.65 16.75 -12.17
C ALA A 104 0.02 17.27 -13.47
N ASP A 105 -0.86 18.28 -13.37
CA ASP A 105 -1.53 18.91 -14.53
C ASP A 105 -0.52 19.59 -15.46
N LEU A 106 0.48 20.30 -14.89
CA LEU A 106 1.56 20.91 -15.66
C LEU A 106 2.33 19.89 -16.52
N LEU A 107 2.45 18.65 -16.02
CA LEU A 107 3.14 17.56 -16.68
C LEU A 107 2.20 16.68 -17.54
N GLY A 108 0.90 16.99 -17.59
CA GLY A 108 -0.10 16.24 -18.34
C GLY A 108 -0.51 14.92 -17.69
N TYR A 109 -0.30 14.77 -16.38
CA TYR A 109 -0.69 13.58 -15.64
C TYR A 109 -2.03 13.79 -14.91
N GLN A 110 -2.79 12.72 -14.77
CA GLN A 110 -4.01 12.69 -13.97
C GLN A 110 -3.78 11.96 -12.67
N LEU A 111 -4.05 12.60 -11.53
CA LEU A 111 -4.01 11.95 -10.24
C LEU A 111 -5.20 11.01 -10.08
N VAL A 112 -4.93 9.86 -9.52
CA VAL A 112 -5.90 8.83 -9.15
C VAL A 112 -5.52 8.32 -7.78
N PHE A 113 -6.41 8.39 -6.82
CA PHE A 113 -6.15 7.95 -5.46
C PHE A 113 -6.77 6.57 -5.22
N TYR A 114 -6.05 5.70 -4.56
CA TYR A 114 -6.47 4.34 -4.27
C TYR A 114 -6.27 4.00 -2.79
N ARG A 115 -7.26 3.35 -2.18
CA ARG A 115 -7.24 2.91 -0.78
C ARG A 115 -7.26 4.07 0.22
N ILE A 116 -7.88 5.18 -0.15
CA ILE A 116 -8.02 6.35 0.73
C ILE A 116 -9.14 6.15 1.76
N SER A 117 -8.99 6.80 2.92
CA SER A 117 -9.98 6.80 3.98
C SER A 117 -11.18 7.73 3.66
N GLU A 118 -12.24 7.58 4.46
CA GLU A 118 -13.39 8.49 4.41
C GLU A 118 -13.01 9.92 4.83
N GLU A 119 -12.07 10.07 5.74
CA GLU A 119 -11.54 11.38 6.15
C GLU A 119 -10.90 12.11 4.96
N TYR A 120 -10.06 11.43 4.19
CA TYR A 120 -9.41 12.07 3.05
C TYR A 120 -10.36 12.28 1.85
N VAL A 121 -11.38 11.46 1.70
CA VAL A 121 -12.48 11.71 0.75
C VAL A 121 -13.10 13.10 0.97
N MET A 122 -13.29 13.52 2.22
CA MET A 122 -13.81 14.85 2.52
C MET A 122 -12.87 15.97 2.06
N ASN A 123 -11.56 15.79 2.18
CA ASN A 123 -10.58 16.76 1.68
C ASN A 123 -10.58 16.86 0.15
N LEU A 124 -10.82 15.76 -0.56
CA LEU A 124 -10.85 15.72 -2.03
C LEU A 124 -12.20 16.17 -2.63
N HIS A 125 -13.25 16.29 -1.81
CA HIS A 125 -14.60 16.58 -2.31
C HIS A 125 -14.65 17.84 -3.16
N ASP A 126 -13.96 18.90 -2.73
CA ASP A 126 -13.94 20.19 -3.43
C ASP A 126 -12.84 20.28 -4.50
N CYS A 127 -12.04 19.23 -4.66
CA CYS A 127 -10.97 19.16 -5.67
C CYS A 127 -11.41 18.56 -7.00
N GLY A 128 -12.71 18.34 -7.21
CA GLY A 128 -13.26 17.85 -8.49
C GLY A 128 -13.07 16.35 -8.73
N PHE A 129 -13.02 15.54 -7.68
CA PHE A 129 -12.97 14.09 -7.77
C PHE A 129 -14.34 13.44 -7.62
N GLU A 130 -14.49 12.28 -8.24
CA GLU A 130 -15.54 11.31 -7.97
C GLU A 130 -14.99 10.16 -7.15
N PHE A 131 -15.83 9.59 -6.29
CA PHE A 131 -15.40 8.58 -5.33
C PHE A 131 -16.15 7.28 -5.50
N MET A 132 -15.47 6.18 -5.18
CA MET A 132 -16.09 4.88 -5.11
C MET A 132 -15.44 4.02 -4.02
N LYS A 133 -16.28 3.36 -3.23
CA LYS A 133 -15.81 2.36 -2.28
C LYS A 133 -15.17 1.19 -3.04
N VAL A 134 -13.97 0.79 -2.64
CA VAL A 134 -13.22 -0.33 -3.26
C VAL A 134 -13.06 -1.53 -2.36
N GLY A 135 -13.45 -1.42 -1.11
CA GLY A 135 -13.39 -2.49 -0.14
C GLY A 135 -13.40 -1.96 1.29
N GLU A 136 -12.98 -2.79 2.19
CA GLU A 136 -12.87 -2.47 3.61
C GLU A 136 -11.52 -2.94 4.15
N GLU A 137 -10.89 -2.12 4.97
CA GLU A 137 -9.65 -2.42 5.68
C GLU A 137 -9.98 -3.14 6.97
N GLY A 138 -9.33 -4.26 7.22
CA GLY A 138 -9.50 -5.02 8.46
C GLY A 138 -8.49 -4.60 9.52
N LEU A 139 -8.98 -4.18 10.67
CA LEU A 139 -8.18 -3.74 11.80
C LEU A 139 -8.35 -4.68 12.99
N ILE A 140 -7.25 -4.94 13.71
CA ILE A 140 -7.24 -5.59 15.02
C ILE A 140 -6.82 -4.53 16.02
N GLN A 141 -7.77 -4.12 16.87
CA GLN A 141 -7.55 -3.16 17.95
C GLN A 141 -7.58 -3.92 19.27
N PHE A 142 -6.50 -3.84 20.04
CA PHE A 142 -6.35 -4.64 21.25
C PHE A 142 -7.12 -4.09 22.46
N ASP A 143 -7.42 -2.78 22.46
CA ASP A 143 -8.09 -2.11 23.58
C ASP A 143 -9.62 -2.08 23.43
N GLU A 144 -10.17 -2.51 22.28
CA GLU A 144 -11.62 -2.58 22.08
C GLU A 144 -12.15 -4.00 22.33
N PRO A 145 -13.30 -4.15 23.02
CA PRO A 145 -13.94 -5.43 23.09
C PRO A 145 -14.32 -5.89 21.69
N SER A 146 -13.68 -6.94 21.22
CA SER A 146 -13.93 -7.47 19.88
C SER A 146 -15.39 -7.84 19.73
N THR A 147 -16.04 -7.37 18.68
CA THR A 147 -17.38 -7.83 18.26
C THR A 147 -17.34 -9.27 17.75
N VAL A 148 -16.15 -9.79 17.48
CA VAL A 148 -15.89 -11.17 17.09
C VAL A 148 -15.38 -11.93 18.31
N ASN A 149 -15.87 -13.13 18.51
CA ASN A 149 -15.56 -14.02 19.62
C ASN A 149 -14.08 -14.46 19.55
N GLN A 150 -13.13 -13.53 19.85
CA GLN A 150 -11.68 -13.81 19.88
C GLN A 150 -11.37 -15.03 20.76
N THR A 151 -12.09 -15.19 21.86
CA THR A 151 -11.95 -16.33 22.77
C THR A 151 -12.26 -17.66 22.09
N ALA A 152 -13.37 -17.74 21.34
CA ALA A 152 -13.77 -18.99 20.68
C ALA A 152 -12.84 -19.34 19.50
N TRP A 153 -12.32 -18.32 18.79
CA TRP A 153 -11.34 -18.55 17.73
C TRP A 153 -10.00 -19.00 18.28
N THR A 154 -9.50 -18.31 19.31
CA THR A 154 -8.23 -18.66 19.96
C THR A 154 -8.29 -20.08 20.52
N GLU A 155 -9.36 -20.48 21.20
CA GLU A 155 -9.53 -21.83 21.73
C GLU A 155 -9.55 -22.89 20.62
N THR A 156 -10.35 -22.69 19.56
CA THR A 156 -10.46 -23.66 18.44
C THR A 156 -9.15 -23.80 17.65
N VAL A 157 -8.45 -22.70 17.43
CA VAL A 157 -7.15 -22.70 16.71
C VAL A 157 -6.09 -23.28 17.62
N THR A 158 -6.05 -22.93 18.90
CA THR A 158 -5.08 -23.42 19.88
C THR A 158 -5.21 -24.93 20.07
N GLU A 159 -6.43 -25.47 20.17
CA GLU A 159 -6.63 -26.91 20.28
C GLU A 159 -6.18 -27.68 19.05
N LYS A 160 -6.50 -27.22 17.84
CA LYS A 160 -6.04 -27.81 16.58
C LYS A 160 -4.53 -27.72 16.42
N ILE A 161 -3.96 -26.55 16.72
CA ILE A 161 -2.53 -26.30 16.66
C ILE A 161 -1.79 -27.19 17.65
N ALA A 162 -2.27 -27.30 18.89
CA ALA A 162 -1.65 -28.13 19.90
C ALA A 162 -1.63 -29.63 19.52
N ALA A 163 -2.66 -30.10 18.82
CA ALA A 163 -2.74 -31.49 18.38
C ALA A 163 -1.85 -31.82 17.16
N GLU A 164 -1.65 -30.87 16.25
CA GLU A 164 -1.01 -31.11 14.96
C GLU A 164 0.38 -30.44 14.81
N ALA A 165 0.69 -29.46 15.65
CA ALA A 165 1.88 -28.61 15.51
C ALA A 165 3.05 -28.99 16.45
N ALA A 166 3.11 -30.22 16.92
CA ALA A 166 4.17 -30.67 17.84
C ALA A 166 5.61 -30.39 17.35
N ASP A 167 5.78 -30.29 16.02
CA ASP A 167 7.08 -30.03 15.36
C ASP A 167 7.20 -28.56 14.84
N PHE A 168 6.24 -27.69 15.16
CA PHE A 168 6.28 -26.28 14.70
C PHE A 168 6.98 -25.42 15.73
N GLN A 169 7.84 -24.51 15.21
CA GLN A 169 8.50 -23.48 16.00
C GLN A 169 8.27 -22.13 15.33
N PHE A 170 7.69 -21.19 16.09
CA PHE A 170 7.58 -19.80 15.66
C PHE A 170 8.83 -19.04 16.09
N GLU A 171 9.40 -18.29 15.17
CA GLU A 171 10.53 -17.40 15.41
C GLU A 171 10.13 -15.98 14.96
N PHE A 172 10.57 -14.97 15.73
CA PHE A 172 10.29 -13.58 15.42
C PHE A 172 11.57 -12.75 15.40
N TYR A 173 11.73 -11.99 14.33
CA TYR A 173 12.86 -11.10 14.09
C TYR A 173 12.32 -9.67 13.97
N PRO A 174 12.52 -8.82 14.99
CA PRO A 174 11.97 -7.45 14.98
C PRO A 174 12.71 -6.51 14.02
N GLU A 175 13.94 -6.84 13.67
CA GLU A 175 14.85 -6.03 12.87
C GLU A 175 15.47 -6.84 11.72
N THR A 176 16.51 -6.28 11.12
CA THR A 176 17.23 -6.87 9.99
C THR A 176 17.59 -8.34 10.20
N ILE A 177 17.28 -9.15 9.23
CA ILE A 177 17.62 -10.59 9.20
C ILE A 177 18.97 -10.83 8.54
N SER A 178 19.59 -11.98 8.84
CA SER A 178 20.85 -12.38 8.20
C SER A 178 20.64 -12.80 6.74
N ASP A 179 21.70 -12.72 5.93
CA ASP A 179 21.67 -13.18 4.53
C ASP A 179 21.27 -14.65 4.41
N ALA A 180 21.72 -15.48 5.36
CA ALA A 180 21.36 -16.90 5.38
C ALA A 180 19.85 -17.10 5.59
N LEU A 181 19.24 -16.35 6.50
CA LEU A 181 17.81 -16.40 6.72
C LEU A 181 17.05 -15.83 5.51
N TYR A 182 17.53 -14.73 4.93
CA TYR A 182 16.95 -14.18 3.70
C TYR A 182 16.86 -15.23 2.60
N GLN A 183 17.91 -16.02 2.37
CA GLN A 183 17.90 -17.11 1.38
C GLN A 183 16.87 -18.20 1.69
N GLU A 184 16.59 -18.47 2.97
CA GLU A 184 15.51 -19.39 3.34
C GLU A 184 14.14 -18.81 2.98
N LEU A 185 13.91 -17.52 3.24
CA LEU A 185 12.69 -16.83 2.85
C LEU A 185 12.51 -16.78 1.32
N GLU A 186 13.59 -16.58 0.55
CA GLU A 186 13.55 -16.65 -0.90
C GLU A 186 13.07 -18.01 -1.42
N ARG A 187 13.50 -19.10 -0.81
CA ARG A 187 13.04 -20.45 -1.18
C ARG A 187 11.55 -20.63 -0.93
N VAL A 188 11.04 -20.16 0.21
CA VAL A 188 9.60 -20.16 0.52
C VAL A 188 8.85 -19.31 -0.50
N SER A 189 9.36 -18.14 -0.79
CA SER A 189 8.79 -17.18 -1.74
C SER A 189 8.75 -17.72 -3.17
N ALA A 190 9.83 -18.36 -3.63
CA ALA A 190 9.90 -18.99 -4.94
C ALA A 190 8.92 -20.16 -5.09
N ASP A 191 8.71 -20.95 -4.05
CA ASP A 191 7.71 -22.01 -4.07
C ASP A 191 6.29 -21.44 -4.09
N TRP A 192 6.01 -20.45 -3.25
CA TRP A 192 4.73 -19.76 -3.20
C TRP A 192 4.36 -19.12 -4.57
N SER A 193 5.32 -18.48 -5.24
CA SER A 193 5.11 -17.77 -6.52
C SER A 193 4.81 -18.69 -7.71
N ARG A 194 5.10 -19.98 -7.62
CA ARG A 194 4.70 -20.96 -8.65
C ARG A 194 3.17 -21.06 -8.81
N ASN A 195 2.44 -20.85 -7.72
CA ASN A 195 1.00 -21.00 -7.66
C ASN A 195 0.25 -19.67 -7.53
N GLN A 196 0.96 -18.57 -7.25
CA GLN A 196 0.36 -17.26 -7.02
C GLN A 196 1.17 -16.16 -7.72
N LYS A 197 0.48 -15.13 -8.21
CA LYS A 197 1.13 -13.97 -8.84
C LYS A 197 1.32 -12.84 -7.81
N GLU A 198 2.48 -12.23 -7.81
CA GLU A 198 2.73 -11.01 -7.04
C GLU A 198 1.87 -9.85 -7.56
N ARG A 199 1.41 -9.01 -6.64
CA ARG A 199 0.61 -7.82 -6.94
C ARG A 199 1.49 -6.59 -6.79
N TYR A 200 2.06 -6.12 -7.88
CA TYR A 200 3.09 -5.08 -7.88
C TYR A 200 2.67 -3.71 -7.33
N PHE A 201 1.39 -3.34 -7.42
CA PHE A 201 0.94 -2.01 -6.98
C PHE A 201 0.46 -1.97 -5.52
N ILE A 202 -0.08 -3.04 -4.99
CA ILE A 202 -0.76 -3.09 -3.69
C ILE A 202 -0.19 -4.14 -2.75
N GLY A 203 0.99 -4.63 -3.02
CA GLY A 203 1.68 -5.64 -2.23
C GLY A 203 3.19 -5.45 -2.28
N GLY A 204 3.84 -5.76 -1.17
CA GLY A 204 5.28 -5.76 -1.09
C GLY A 204 5.91 -6.87 -1.93
N ARG A 205 7.20 -6.76 -2.10
CA ARG A 205 8.05 -7.76 -2.74
C ARG A 205 9.07 -8.26 -1.74
N LEU A 206 9.50 -9.50 -1.92
CA LEU A 206 10.66 -9.98 -1.18
C LEU A 206 11.92 -9.35 -1.79
N ASP A 207 12.35 -8.27 -1.18
CA ASP A 207 13.50 -7.47 -1.55
C ASP A 207 14.35 -7.21 -0.30
N PRO A 208 15.70 -7.35 -0.35
CA PRO A 208 16.55 -7.18 0.82
C PRO A 208 16.43 -5.79 1.46
N GLU A 209 16.37 -4.72 0.64
CA GLU A 209 16.26 -3.35 1.13
C GLU A 209 14.90 -3.11 1.79
N TYR A 210 13.84 -3.64 1.17
CA TYR A 210 12.49 -3.56 1.72
C TYR A 210 12.38 -4.27 3.07
N LEU A 211 13.02 -5.44 3.25
CA LEU A 211 13.00 -6.20 4.50
C LEU A 211 13.81 -5.56 5.63
N LYS A 212 14.81 -4.72 5.33
CA LYS A 212 15.59 -4.00 6.37
C LYS A 212 14.71 -3.20 7.33
N CYS A 213 13.59 -2.73 6.86
CA CYS A 213 12.63 -1.94 7.61
C CYS A 213 11.40 -2.76 8.05
N SER A 214 11.46 -4.07 8.04
CA SER A 214 10.33 -4.94 8.34
C SER A 214 10.72 -5.97 9.40
N SER A 215 9.80 -6.24 10.32
CA SER A 215 9.91 -7.42 11.16
C SER A 215 9.52 -8.65 10.36
N VAL A 216 10.03 -9.81 10.77
CA VAL A 216 9.75 -11.10 10.16
C VAL A 216 9.33 -12.11 11.22
N GLY A 217 8.11 -12.63 11.08
CA GLY A 217 7.68 -13.84 11.79
C GLY A 217 7.81 -15.05 10.86
N LEU A 218 8.31 -16.16 11.32
CA LEU A 218 8.39 -17.37 10.51
C LEU A 218 8.05 -18.63 11.30
N VAL A 219 7.71 -19.67 10.59
CA VAL A 219 7.45 -21.00 11.13
C VAL A 219 8.45 -21.99 10.55
N ARG A 220 9.13 -22.70 11.45
CA ARG A 220 9.92 -23.87 11.11
C ARG A 220 9.18 -25.15 11.44
N GLN A 221 9.30 -26.12 10.55
CA GLN A 221 8.99 -27.52 10.82
C GLN A 221 10.28 -28.34 10.67
N LYS A 222 10.73 -28.96 11.76
CA LYS A 222 12.00 -29.73 11.87
C LYS A 222 13.18 -28.87 11.51
N GLN A 223 13.57 -28.05 11.07
CA GLN A 223 14.71 -27.24 10.60
C GLN A 223 14.41 -26.46 9.30
N THR A 224 13.25 -26.68 8.70
CA THR A 224 12.92 -26.05 7.43
C THR A 224 11.91 -24.94 7.65
N VAL A 225 12.15 -23.76 7.09
CA VAL A 225 11.16 -22.67 7.04
C VAL A 225 10.05 -23.06 6.09
N ILE A 226 8.82 -23.15 6.59
CA ILE A 226 7.63 -23.53 5.81
C ILE A 226 6.69 -22.38 5.53
N GLY A 227 6.88 -21.25 6.21
CA GLY A 227 6.11 -20.02 5.97
C GLY A 227 6.69 -18.83 6.73
N PHE A 228 6.39 -17.63 6.25
CA PHE A 228 6.77 -16.38 6.90
C PHE A 228 5.73 -15.28 6.68
N ILE A 229 5.74 -14.32 7.57
CA ILE A 229 4.95 -13.09 7.54
C ILE A 229 5.86 -11.90 7.82
N THR A 230 5.62 -10.77 7.16
CA THR A 230 6.34 -9.53 7.44
C THR A 230 5.42 -8.48 8.00
N GLY A 231 5.93 -7.65 8.88
CA GLY A 231 5.23 -6.50 9.46
C GLY A 231 6.05 -5.24 9.34
N LYS A 232 5.37 -4.11 9.16
CA LYS A 232 5.99 -2.80 9.10
C LYS A 232 5.27 -1.85 10.03
N GLU A 233 6.03 -1.13 10.85
CA GLU A 233 5.46 -0.09 11.70
C GLU A 233 4.83 1.03 10.86
N MET A 234 3.60 1.39 11.22
CA MET A 234 2.93 2.60 10.74
C MET A 234 3.20 3.75 11.71
N GLU A 235 2.94 3.54 12.98
CA GLU A 235 3.30 4.45 14.05
C GLU A 235 4.17 3.69 15.07
N LYS A 236 5.36 4.24 15.34
CA LYS A 236 6.39 3.57 16.13
C LYS A 236 5.87 3.11 17.49
N GLY A 237 5.98 1.80 17.74
CA GLY A 237 5.55 1.18 18.99
C GLY A 237 4.05 1.15 19.24
N LYS A 238 3.20 1.59 18.29
CA LYS A 238 1.75 1.65 18.45
C LYS A 238 0.96 0.86 17.42
N SER A 239 1.34 0.98 16.15
CA SER A 239 0.59 0.33 15.10
C SER A 239 1.48 -0.28 14.02
N ILE A 240 1.01 -1.37 13.47
CA ILE A 240 1.73 -2.15 12.46
C ILE A 240 0.79 -2.57 11.34
N SER A 241 1.29 -2.62 10.12
CA SER A 241 0.64 -3.26 8.99
C SER A 241 1.41 -4.52 8.58
N TYR A 242 0.71 -5.65 8.38
CA TYR A 242 1.34 -6.80 7.76
C TYR A 242 1.33 -6.69 6.24
N ASP A 243 2.30 -7.29 5.59
CA ASP A 243 2.41 -7.26 4.13
C ASP A 243 2.57 -8.64 3.50
N LEU A 244 3.76 -9.22 3.56
CA LEU A 244 4.02 -10.52 2.97
C LEU A 244 3.54 -11.64 3.89
N LEU A 245 2.71 -12.53 3.38
CA LEU A 245 2.36 -13.78 4.01
C LEU A 245 2.54 -14.90 3.00
N ARG A 246 3.66 -15.59 3.06
CA ARG A 246 4.06 -16.63 2.12
C ARG A 246 4.25 -17.96 2.81
N ILE A 247 3.63 -18.99 2.26
CA ILE A 247 3.62 -20.34 2.82
C ILE A 247 3.93 -21.30 1.68
N ARG A 248 4.80 -22.27 1.94
CA ARG A 248 5.13 -23.31 0.98
C ARG A 248 3.89 -24.10 0.57
N SER A 249 3.87 -24.55 -0.66
CA SER A 249 2.75 -25.31 -1.22
C SER A 249 2.54 -26.68 -0.56
N ASP A 250 3.61 -27.25 0.02
CA ASP A 250 3.62 -28.52 0.73
C ASP A 250 3.45 -28.38 2.26
N ALA A 251 3.30 -27.16 2.77
CA ALA A 251 3.08 -26.93 4.19
C ALA A 251 1.68 -27.40 4.63
N PRO A 252 1.53 -27.86 5.87
CA PRO A 252 0.23 -28.21 6.44
C PRO A 252 -0.79 -27.05 6.32
N ALA A 253 -2.05 -27.37 6.13
CA ALA A 253 -3.10 -26.39 5.86
C ALA A 253 -3.26 -25.31 6.94
N PHE A 254 -3.01 -25.65 8.21
CA PHE A 254 -3.12 -24.75 9.37
C PHE A 254 -1.88 -23.85 9.59
N THR A 255 -0.83 -23.98 8.77
CA THR A 255 0.40 -23.16 8.89
C THR A 255 0.11 -21.66 8.84
N ARG A 256 -0.87 -21.24 8.05
CA ARG A 256 -1.30 -19.85 7.95
C ARG A 256 -1.87 -19.33 9.26
N GLU A 257 -2.78 -20.07 9.83
CA GLU A 257 -3.46 -19.73 11.08
C GLU A 257 -2.46 -19.69 12.23
N TYR A 258 -1.59 -20.68 12.31
CA TYR A 258 -0.50 -20.73 13.29
C TYR A 258 0.40 -19.50 13.20
N LEU A 259 0.93 -19.22 12.01
CA LEU A 259 1.82 -18.11 11.77
C LEU A 259 1.17 -16.76 12.09
N PHE A 260 -0.08 -16.58 11.65
CA PHE A 260 -0.80 -15.30 11.83
C PHE A 260 -1.18 -15.06 13.29
N THR A 261 -1.58 -16.12 14.01
CA THR A 261 -1.89 -16.04 15.45
C THR A 261 -0.67 -15.62 16.26
N HIS A 262 0.45 -16.31 16.09
CA HIS A 262 1.67 -15.97 16.82
C HIS A 262 2.21 -14.59 16.46
N PHE A 263 2.03 -14.17 15.24
CA PHE A 263 2.36 -12.80 14.83
C PHE A 263 1.52 -11.77 15.58
N ILE A 264 0.20 -11.95 15.66
CA ILE A 264 -0.72 -11.07 16.40
C ILE A 264 -0.35 -11.06 17.90
N GLU A 265 -0.18 -12.24 18.51
CA GLU A 265 0.18 -12.39 19.92
C GLU A 265 1.50 -11.70 20.26
N THR A 266 2.48 -11.78 19.36
CA THR A 266 3.79 -11.13 19.55
C THR A 266 3.64 -9.61 19.64
N TYR A 267 2.89 -8.99 18.75
CA TYR A 267 2.69 -7.55 18.80
C TYR A 267 1.81 -7.10 19.96
N GLN A 268 0.81 -7.88 20.31
CA GLN A 268 -0.01 -7.61 21.50
C GLN A 268 0.85 -7.65 22.78
N GLN A 269 1.74 -8.64 22.93
CA GLN A 269 2.66 -8.75 24.07
C GLN A 269 3.69 -7.61 24.11
N GLN A 270 4.07 -7.05 22.95
CA GLN A 270 4.94 -5.89 22.85
C GLN A 270 4.23 -4.57 23.13
N GLY A 271 2.91 -4.58 23.39
CA GLY A 271 2.13 -3.39 23.75
C GLY A 271 1.63 -2.56 22.56
N TYR A 272 1.65 -3.12 21.34
CA TYR A 272 1.02 -2.46 20.20
C TYR A 272 -0.49 -2.40 20.39
N GLN A 273 -1.11 -1.33 19.87
CA GLN A 273 -2.53 -1.04 20.02
C GLN A 273 -3.33 -1.47 18.79
N LEU A 274 -2.69 -1.50 17.62
CA LEU A 274 -3.34 -1.72 16.34
C LEU A 274 -2.50 -2.58 15.40
N ILE A 275 -3.16 -3.56 14.76
CA ILE A 275 -2.64 -4.24 13.58
C ILE A 275 -3.59 -4.01 12.41
N ASP A 276 -3.08 -3.41 11.33
CA ASP A 276 -3.77 -3.40 10.03
C ASP A 276 -3.48 -4.72 9.32
N ILE A 277 -4.52 -5.51 9.08
CA ILE A 277 -4.41 -6.78 8.36
C ILE A 277 -4.78 -6.67 6.88
N GLY A 278 -4.80 -5.46 6.37
CA GLY A 278 -4.98 -5.16 4.96
C GLY A 278 -6.42 -5.23 4.48
N MET A 279 -6.63 -4.74 3.27
CA MET A 279 -7.95 -4.59 2.68
C MET A 279 -8.56 -5.94 2.27
N ALA A 280 -9.88 -6.05 2.45
CA ALA A 280 -10.75 -7.01 1.77
C ALA A 280 -11.36 -6.32 0.53
N PRO A 281 -10.83 -6.53 -0.68
CA PRO A 281 -11.30 -5.84 -1.86
C PRO A 281 -12.76 -6.20 -2.17
N LEU A 282 -13.51 -5.20 -2.68
CA LEU A 282 -14.92 -5.31 -3.06
C LEU A 282 -15.87 -5.78 -1.94
N ALA A 283 -15.41 -5.81 -0.70
CA ALA A 283 -16.27 -6.11 0.43
C ALA A 283 -17.34 -5.03 0.58
N ASN A 284 -18.61 -5.44 0.65
CA ASN A 284 -19.78 -4.56 0.77
C ASN A 284 -19.84 -3.45 -0.30
N VAL A 285 -19.36 -3.72 -1.51
CA VAL A 285 -19.42 -2.80 -2.66
C VAL A 285 -20.61 -3.17 -3.53
N GLY A 286 -21.50 -2.21 -3.79
CA GLY A 286 -22.59 -2.36 -4.77
C GLY A 286 -23.84 -3.07 -4.25
N GLU A 287 -24.04 -3.20 -2.95
CA GLU A 287 -25.30 -3.70 -2.37
C GLU A 287 -26.47 -2.72 -2.50
N SER A 288 -26.22 -1.48 -2.85
CA SER A 288 -27.26 -0.46 -3.07
C SER A 288 -27.94 -0.63 -4.43
N LYS A 289 -29.28 -0.61 -4.43
CA LYS A 289 -30.14 -0.62 -5.63
C LYS A 289 -29.89 0.55 -6.62
N TYR A 290 -29.07 1.53 -6.24
CA TYR A 290 -28.82 2.77 -6.99
C TYR A 290 -27.42 2.85 -7.62
N SER A 291 -26.63 1.76 -7.65
CA SER A 291 -25.28 1.83 -8.20
C SER A 291 -25.26 1.81 -9.72
N PHE A 292 -25.43 2.98 -10.34
CA PHE A 292 -25.29 3.22 -11.79
C PHE A 292 -23.86 3.04 -12.34
N LEU A 293 -22.89 2.81 -11.48
CA LEU A 293 -21.46 2.75 -11.80
C LEU A 293 -20.93 1.34 -12.04
N LYS A 294 -21.79 0.32 -12.01
CA LYS A 294 -21.38 -1.10 -12.16
C LYS A 294 -20.61 -1.40 -13.44
N GLU A 295 -20.97 -0.81 -14.59
CA GLU A 295 -20.41 -1.24 -15.87
C GLU A 295 -19.05 -0.63 -16.19
N ARG A 296 -18.79 0.63 -15.86
CA ARG A 296 -17.50 1.28 -16.15
C ARG A 296 -16.39 0.81 -15.21
N PHE A 297 -16.74 0.51 -13.98
CA PHE A 297 -15.81 0.11 -12.95
C PHE A 297 -15.42 -1.36 -13.04
N VAL A 298 -16.38 -2.22 -13.29
CA VAL A 298 -16.14 -3.64 -13.61
C VAL A 298 -15.14 -3.75 -14.76
N ASN A 299 -15.22 -2.92 -15.79
CA ASN A 299 -14.26 -2.93 -16.90
C ASN A 299 -12.85 -2.48 -16.51
N ILE A 300 -12.69 -1.49 -15.63
CA ILE A 300 -11.37 -1.04 -15.17
C ILE A 300 -10.78 -2.07 -14.21
N PHE A 301 -11.56 -2.54 -13.26
CA PHE A 301 -11.13 -3.60 -12.33
C PHE A 301 -11.01 -4.96 -13.01
N TYR A 302 -11.91 -5.33 -13.92
CA TYR A 302 -11.84 -6.57 -14.70
C TYR A 302 -10.59 -6.64 -15.56
N LYS A 303 -10.17 -5.53 -16.11
CA LYS A 303 -8.95 -5.45 -16.92
C LYS A 303 -7.68 -5.57 -16.09
N TYR A 304 -7.75 -5.31 -14.78
CA TYR A 304 -6.61 -5.30 -13.85
C TYR A 304 -6.73 -6.32 -12.70
N SER A 305 -7.88 -6.96 -12.47
CA SER A 305 -8.07 -7.96 -11.42
C SER A 305 -8.68 -9.26 -11.96
N TYR A 306 -7.82 -10.18 -12.34
CA TYR A 306 -8.19 -11.54 -12.83
C TYR A 306 -8.81 -12.47 -11.76
N GLN A 307 -9.15 -11.97 -10.55
CA GLN A 307 -9.50 -12.83 -9.42
C GLN A 307 -10.65 -12.32 -8.54
N ILE A 308 -11.79 -11.99 -9.15
CA ILE A 308 -12.96 -11.52 -8.35
C ILE A 308 -13.44 -12.59 -7.34
N TYR A 309 -13.34 -13.88 -7.66
CA TYR A 309 -13.77 -14.96 -6.76
C TYR A 309 -12.89 -15.14 -5.50
N ALA A 310 -11.63 -14.74 -5.54
CA ALA A 310 -10.73 -14.80 -4.38
C ALA A 310 -11.03 -13.73 -3.31
N PHE A 311 -11.83 -12.73 -3.61
CA PHE A 311 -12.05 -11.59 -2.71
C PHE A 311 -13.06 -11.89 -1.59
N GLN A 312 -14.10 -12.65 -1.85
CA GLN A 312 -15.09 -13.05 -0.82
C GLN A 312 -14.45 -13.98 0.22
N ASP A 313 -13.60 -14.90 -0.21
CA ASP A 313 -12.84 -15.75 0.70
C ASP A 313 -11.83 -14.97 1.53
N THR A 314 -11.31 -13.87 1.01
CA THR A 314 -10.37 -13.01 1.75
C THR A 314 -11.05 -12.34 2.94
N ARG A 315 -12.26 -11.81 2.77
CA ARG A 315 -13.01 -11.21 3.87
C ARG A 315 -13.33 -12.25 4.95
N LYS A 316 -13.92 -13.39 4.58
CA LYS A 316 -14.26 -14.46 5.54
C LYS A 316 -13.06 -14.94 6.34
N ARG A 317 -11.90 -15.07 5.69
CA ARG A 317 -10.66 -15.48 6.38
C ARG A 317 -10.14 -14.42 7.35
N LYS A 318 -10.31 -13.14 7.03
CA LYS A 318 -9.90 -12.04 7.90
C LYS A 318 -10.89 -11.79 9.03
N GLU A 319 -12.18 -12.04 8.80
CA GLU A 319 -13.28 -11.75 9.74
C GLU A 319 -13.09 -12.41 11.11
N GLN A 320 -12.43 -13.56 11.16
CA GLN A 320 -12.12 -14.23 12.42
C GLN A 320 -11.10 -13.50 13.31
N TYR A 321 -10.32 -12.55 12.74
CA TYR A 321 -9.29 -11.80 13.45
C TYR A 321 -9.69 -10.33 13.68
N VAL A 322 -10.50 -9.78 12.80
CA VAL A 322 -10.81 -8.34 12.73
C VAL A 322 -11.72 -7.92 13.89
N THR A 323 -11.35 -6.82 14.54
CA THR A 323 -12.20 -6.15 15.52
C THR A 323 -13.08 -5.09 14.88
N SER A 324 -12.57 -4.41 13.84
CA SER A 324 -13.30 -3.38 13.10
C SER A 324 -12.93 -3.36 11.61
N TRP A 325 -13.90 -2.93 10.78
CA TRP A 325 -13.72 -2.73 9.35
C TRP A 325 -13.85 -1.25 9.00
N GLN A 326 -12.90 -0.72 8.24
CA GLN A 326 -12.94 0.66 7.76
C GLN A 326 -13.10 0.71 6.24
N PRO A 327 -14.05 1.49 5.69
CA PRO A 327 -14.23 1.61 4.26
C PRO A 327 -13.01 2.28 3.62
N ARG A 328 -12.66 1.80 2.41
CA ARG A 328 -11.60 2.40 1.58
C ARG A 328 -12.15 2.76 0.22
N TYR A 329 -11.67 3.88 -0.30
CA TYR A 329 -12.18 4.50 -1.50
C TYR A 329 -11.13 4.65 -2.59
N PHE A 330 -11.64 4.73 -3.80
CA PHE A 330 -10.93 5.13 -4.99
C PHE A 330 -11.46 6.49 -5.41
N ALA A 331 -10.56 7.43 -5.72
CA ALA A 331 -10.93 8.74 -6.23
C ALA A 331 -10.29 8.97 -7.60
N TYR A 332 -11.08 9.51 -8.53
CA TYR A 332 -10.65 9.80 -9.88
C TYR A 332 -11.24 11.14 -10.35
N PRO A 333 -10.54 11.88 -11.25
CA PRO A 333 -11.01 13.18 -11.71
C PRO A 333 -12.38 13.08 -12.38
N LYS A 334 -13.26 13.99 -12.03
CA LYS A 334 -14.54 14.19 -12.72
C LYS A 334 -14.25 14.59 -14.16
N ARG A 335 -14.68 13.81 -15.15
CA ARG A 335 -14.52 14.19 -16.55
C ARG A 335 -15.32 15.47 -16.78
N THR A 336 -14.64 16.59 -16.90
CA THR A 336 -15.21 17.78 -17.50
C THR A 336 -15.46 17.43 -18.97
N SER A 337 -16.72 17.39 -19.41
CA SER A 337 -17.00 17.22 -20.83
C SER A 337 -16.44 18.45 -21.51
N VAL A 338 -15.56 18.29 -22.49
CA VAL A 338 -14.95 19.34 -23.32
C VAL A 338 -16.00 20.14 -24.07
N LEU A 339 -17.27 19.75 -24.02
CA LEU A 339 -18.41 20.41 -24.66
C LEU A 339 -18.96 21.66 -23.92
N ARG A 340 -18.38 22.05 -22.77
CA ARG A 340 -18.82 23.23 -22.01
C ARG A 340 -18.01 24.51 -22.28
N SER A 341 -16.95 24.45 -23.07
CA SER A 341 -16.11 25.63 -23.36
C SER A 341 -16.54 26.42 -24.60
N GLU A 342 -17.59 26.01 -25.32
CA GLU A 342 -18.05 26.71 -26.53
C GLU A 342 -19.34 27.57 -26.34
N GLU A 343 -19.89 27.61 -25.12
CA GLU A 343 -21.10 28.43 -24.86
C GLU A 343 -20.83 29.81 -24.22
N HIS A 344 -19.58 30.23 -24.11
CA HIS A 344 -19.21 31.56 -23.60
C HIS A 344 -18.19 32.25 -24.53
N THR A 345 -18.55 32.43 -25.80
CA THR A 345 -17.98 33.47 -26.67
C THR A 345 -19.09 34.19 -27.39
#